data_d8177dcdeeed06f8dc114df9c04124a5
#
_entry.id   d8177dcdeeed06f8dc114df9c04124a5
#
_cell.length_a   1.000
_cell.length_b   1.000
_cell.length_c   1.000
_cell.angle_alpha   90.00
_cell.angle_beta   90.00
_cell.angle_gamma   90.00
#
_symmetry.space_group_name_H-M   'P 1'
#
loop_
_entity.id
_entity.type
_entity.pdbx_description
1 polymer ?
#
loop_
_entity_poly.entity_id
_entity_poly.type
_entity_poly.pdbx_seq_one_letter_code
_entity_poly.pdbx_strand_id
1 'polypeptide(L)'
;MFGVGGFRLSTVATFCAYCGSADIIKERLEGKFRPDYVLPFTISKDDALDCYTKHCKDACFVPGHFFDLKNIKIQGTYVPFCLYSGRSEGTLKGQFEQTSSTNRDMIDVYSYVRSGKMDFARIPADVSVKMDNALMDSIEPFDFNQLKEFNYAYLSGFLAEKYDVERDESGQLKRVSDRMESSLQQELIKGSVSSSDLKSTFSAIEYVLMPVWMLCTEFEGKEYIFAVNGQSGTTEGFLPCAASKKWLWFFILTISISAVIIIPLYFLIIWLSNID
;
A
#
# COMPACT_ATOMS: atom_id res chain seq x y z
N MET A 1 -4.53 -18.35 26.13
CA MET A 1 -5.79 -17.62 26.43
C MET A 1 -5.57 -16.18 25.99
N PHE A 2 -5.61 -15.91 24.69
CA PHE A 2 -5.50 -14.56 24.12
C PHE A 2 -6.91 -14.10 23.79
N GLY A 3 -7.34 -13.10 24.55
CA GLY A 3 -8.67 -12.53 24.41
C GLY A 3 -8.86 -11.93 23.03
N VAL A 4 -10.03 -12.17 22.48
CA VAL A 4 -10.61 -11.49 21.34
C VAL A 4 -10.57 -9.99 21.62
N GLY A 5 -9.54 -9.33 21.13
CA GLY A 5 -9.40 -7.87 21.18
C GLY A 5 -10.43 -7.26 20.25
N GLY A 6 -11.64 -7.07 20.77
CA GLY A 6 -12.67 -6.37 20.04
C GLY A 6 -12.19 -4.96 19.69
N PHE A 7 -12.50 -4.51 18.50
CA PHE A 7 -12.41 -3.14 17.96
C PHE A 7 -13.17 -2.12 18.84
N ARG A 8 -12.81 -1.93 20.10
CA ARG A 8 -13.75 -1.29 21.06
C ARG A 8 -13.42 0.10 21.55
N LEU A 9 -12.30 0.75 21.23
CA LEU A 9 -12.00 1.98 22.02
C LEU A 9 -11.60 3.25 21.27
N SER A 10 -11.49 3.25 19.94
CA SER A 10 -11.13 4.46 19.20
C SER A 10 -12.00 4.77 17.98
N THR A 11 -13.07 4.04 17.75
CA THR A 11 -14.02 4.37 16.68
C THR A 11 -14.90 5.54 17.06
N VAL A 12 -15.09 6.46 16.14
CA VAL A 12 -15.95 7.65 16.29
C VAL A 12 -17.36 7.38 15.82
N ALA A 13 -17.53 6.42 14.91
CA ALA A 13 -18.83 5.88 14.51
C ALA A 13 -18.85 4.38 14.79
N THR A 14 -19.88 3.92 15.49
CA THR A 14 -20.10 2.51 15.84
C THR A 14 -21.49 2.11 15.42
N PHE A 15 -21.74 0.79 15.29
CA PHE A 15 -23.08 0.30 15.04
C PHE A 15 -23.83 0.04 16.36
N CYS A 16 -25.09 0.47 16.41
CA CYS A 16 -25.98 0.12 17.50
C CYS A 16 -26.18 -1.42 17.55
N ALA A 17 -25.93 -2.03 18.70
CA ALA A 17 -26.07 -3.46 18.89
C ALA A 17 -27.53 -3.98 18.70
N TYR A 18 -28.54 -3.09 18.78
CA TYR A 18 -29.95 -3.42 18.68
C TYR A 18 -30.56 -3.22 17.29
N CYS A 19 -30.17 -2.14 16.60
CA CYS A 19 -30.79 -1.79 15.31
C CYS A 19 -29.83 -1.79 14.13
N GLY A 20 -28.52 -1.99 14.38
CA GLY A 20 -27.50 -1.95 13.33
C GLY A 20 -27.27 -0.58 12.70
N SER A 21 -27.93 0.49 13.20
CA SER A 21 -27.70 1.84 12.70
C SER A 21 -26.33 2.36 13.16
N ALA A 22 -25.67 3.14 12.30
CA ALA A 22 -24.45 3.81 12.67
C ALA A 22 -24.72 4.88 13.73
N ASP A 23 -24.08 4.74 14.89
CA ASP A 23 -24.13 5.73 15.95
C ASP A 23 -22.84 6.55 15.94
N ILE A 24 -22.97 7.88 15.79
CA ILE A 24 -21.85 8.80 15.66
C ILE A 24 -21.59 9.44 17.00
N ILE A 25 -20.43 9.18 17.58
CA ILE A 25 -20.00 9.84 18.82
C ILE A 25 -19.43 11.21 18.46
N LYS A 26 -20.30 12.21 18.31
CA LYS A 26 -19.98 13.56 17.86
C LYS A 26 -18.86 14.22 18.69
N GLU A 27 -18.88 14.03 20.01
CA GLU A 27 -17.89 14.59 20.94
C GLU A 27 -16.43 14.22 20.60
N ARG A 28 -16.21 13.11 19.87
CA ARG A 28 -14.90 12.67 19.45
C ARG A 28 -14.40 13.32 18.15
N LEU A 29 -15.26 14.04 17.45
CA LEU A 29 -14.96 14.78 16.22
C LEU A 29 -15.13 16.30 16.38
N GLU A 30 -15.13 16.81 17.60
CA GLU A 30 -15.29 18.22 17.88
C GLU A 30 -13.94 18.89 18.19
N GLY A 31 -13.89 20.21 18.02
CA GLY A 31 -12.71 21.01 18.30
C GLY A 31 -11.55 20.70 17.34
N LYS A 32 -10.35 20.50 17.87
CA LYS A 32 -9.13 20.23 17.09
C LYS A 32 -9.14 18.90 16.33
N PHE A 33 -10.06 18.00 16.66
CA PHE A 33 -10.21 16.68 16.03
C PHE A 33 -11.28 16.66 14.94
N ARG A 34 -11.89 17.79 14.63
CA ARG A 34 -12.84 17.89 13.52
C ARG A 34 -12.09 17.81 12.19
N PRO A 35 -12.48 16.89 11.29
CA PRO A 35 -11.94 16.87 9.94
C PRO A 35 -12.24 18.16 9.19
N ASP A 36 -11.31 18.60 8.36
CA ASP A 36 -11.51 19.70 7.42
C ASP A 36 -12.34 19.19 6.23
N TYR A 37 -11.97 18.00 5.74
CA TYR A 37 -12.58 17.39 4.56
C TYR A 37 -12.91 15.91 4.75
N VAL A 38 -13.69 15.39 3.83
CA VAL A 38 -13.98 13.98 3.66
C VAL A 38 -13.89 13.62 2.18
N LEU A 39 -13.34 12.47 1.89
CA LEU A 39 -13.37 11.89 0.55
C LEU A 39 -14.49 10.84 0.52
N PRO A 40 -15.57 11.02 -0.27
CA PRO A 40 -16.69 10.09 -0.26
C PRO A 40 -16.31 8.72 -0.84
N PHE A 41 -16.97 7.65 -0.35
CA PHE A 41 -16.94 6.35 -1.01
C PHE A 41 -17.54 6.47 -2.40
N THR A 42 -16.84 5.97 -3.42
CA THR A 42 -17.29 5.88 -4.81
C THR A 42 -17.60 4.43 -5.18
N ILE A 43 -16.95 3.48 -4.52
CA ILE A 43 -17.07 2.05 -4.75
C ILE A 43 -18.02 1.45 -3.72
N SER A 44 -18.97 0.65 -4.19
CA SER A 44 -19.89 -0.10 -3.33
C SER A 44 -19.15 -1.24 -2.62
N LYS A 45 -19.84 -1.84 -1.65
CA LYS A 45 -19.37 -3.04 -0.95
C LYS A 45 -19.12 -4.21 -1.91
N ASP A 46 -20.01 -4.39 -2.88
CA ASP A 46 -19.93 -5.50 -3.84
C ASP A 46 -18.76 -5.28 -4.80
N ASP A 47 -18.56 -4.05 -5.30
CA ASP A 47 -17.41 -3.71 -6.12
C ASP A 47 -16.08 -3.93 -5.37
N ALA A 48 -16.04 -3.62 -4.07
CA ALA A 48 -14.85 -3.84 -3.24
C ALA A 48 -14.53 -5.34 -3.08
N LEU A 49 -15.56 -6.20 -2.96
CA LEU A 49 -15.39 -7.65 -2.96
C LEU A 49 -14.90 -8.18 -4.31
N ASP A 50 -15.35 -7.60 -5.41
CA ASP A 50 -14.85 -7.93 -6.75
C ASP A 50 -13.38 -7.53 -6.92
N CYS A 51 -13.00 -6.33 -6.46
CA CYS A 51 -11.59 -5.89 -6.45
C CYS A 51 -10.71 -6.83 -5.62
N TYR A 52 -11.16 -7.23 -4.42
CA TYR A 52 -10.47 -8.21 -3.59
C TYR A 52 -10.33 -9.55 -4.31
N THR A 53 -11.40 -10.05 -4.92
CA THR A 53 -11.39 -11.33 -5.65
C THR A 53 -10.40 -11.29 -6.82
N LYS A 54 -10.31 -10.17 -7.52
CA LYS A 54 -9.33 -9.95 -8.58
C LYS A 54 -7.91 -9.98 -8.01
N HIS A 55 -7.64 -9.25 -6.93
CA HIS A 55 -6.34 -9.27 -6.24
C HIS A 55 -5.91 -10.70 -5.87
N CYS A 56 -6.83 -11.53 -5.36
CA CYS A 56 -6.55 -12.93 -5.06
C CYS A 56 -6.26 -13.77 -6.31
N LYS A 57 -6.90 -13.48 -7.46
CA LYS A 57 -6.66 -14.19 -8.73
C LYS A 57 -5.34 -13.81 -9.37
N ASP A 58 -4.91 -12.58 -9.22
CA ASP A 58 -3.65 -12.07 -9.77
C ASP A 58 -2.43 -12.62 -9.01
N ALA A 59 -2.61 -13.05 -7.77
CA ALA A 59 -1.57 -13.66 -6.96
C ALA A 59 -1.43 -15.17 -7.22
N CYS A 60 -0.18 -15.68 -7.21
CA CYS A 60 0.12 -17.09 -7.45
C CYS A 60 -0.10 -17.95 -6.20
N PHE A 61 -0.69 -19.13 -6.39
CA PHE A 61 -0.79 -20.18 -5.36
C PHE A 61 -1.61 -19.79 -4.11
N VAL A 62 -2.57 -18.91 -4.24
CA VAL A 62 -3.45 -18.53 -3.14
C VAL A 62 -4.32 -19.72 -2.69
N PRO A 63 -4.46 -19.99 -1.38
CA PRO A 63 -5.37 -21.01 -0.87
C PRO A 63 -6.81 -20.74 -1.27
N GLY A 64 -7.58 -21.82 -1.49
CA GLY A 64 -9.00 -21.72 -1.90
C GLY A 64 -9.89 -20.98 -0.91
N HIS A 65 -9.53 -20.97 0.37
CA HIS A 65 -10.23 -20.25 1.45
C HIS A 65 -10.44 -18.76 1.15
N PHE A 66 -9.46 -18.10 0.54
CA PHE A 66 -9.50 -16.66 0.23
C PHE A 66 -10.47 -16.30 -0.91
N PHE A 67 -10.97 -17.29 -1.65
CA PHE A 67 -11.98 -17.10 -2.70
C PHE A 67 -13.42 -17.33 -2.18
N ASP A 68 -13.59 -17.84 -0.96
CA ASP A 68 -14.91 -18.01 -0.36
C ASP A 68 -15.30 -16.75 0.42
N LEU A 69 -16.09 -15.90 -0.24
CA LEU A 69 -16.54 -14.62 0.32
C LEU A 69 -17.34 -14.75 1.63
N LYS A 70 -17.85 -15.95 1.96
CA LYS A 70 -18.54 -16.21 3.23
C LYS A 70 -17.62 -16.12 4.44
N ASN A 71 -16.34 -16.37 4.24
CA ASN A 71 -15.32 -16.31 5.29
C ASN A 71 -14.75 -14.89 5.47
N ILE A 72 -15.18 -13.92 4.66
CA ILE A 72 -14.63 -12.59 4.63
C ILE A 72 -15.59 -11.62 5.31
N LYS A 73 -15.09 -10.96 6.34
CA LYS A 73 -15.77 -9.83 6.98
C LYS A 73 -15.32 -8.56 6.27
N ILE A 74 -16.26 -7.80 5.72
CA ILE A 74 -15.98 -6.52 5.06
C ILE A 74 -16.69 -5.38 5.77
N GLN A 75 -15.97 -4.29 6.01
CA GLN A 75 -16.46 -3.10 6.67
C GLN A 75 -15.91 -1.84 6.01
N GLY A 76 -16.79 -0.93 5.61
CA GLY A 76 -16.40 0.41 5.16
C GLY A 76 -16.01 1.26 6.37
N THR A 77 -14.83 1.86 6.30
CA THR A 77 -14.24 2.62 7.39
C THR A 77 -13.65 3.93 6.85
N TYR A 78 -13.98 5.03 7.47
CA TYR A 78 -13.28 6.28 7.26
C TYR A 78 -12.02 6.31 8.13
N VAL A 79 -10.86 6.33 7.48
CA VAL A 79 -9.55 6.37 8.12
C VAL A 79 -9.05 7.82 8.15
N PRO A 80 -8.55 8.30 9.31
CA PRO A 80 -8.02 9.66 9.42
C PRO A 80 -6.66 9.77 8.73
N PHE A 81 -6.53 10.78 7.87
CA PHE A 81 -5.29 11.15 7.21
C PHE A 81 -5.01 12.63 7.40
N CYS A 82 -3.74 13.00 7.40
CA CYS A 82 -3.31 14.37 7.18
C CYS A 82 -2.74 14.52 5.78
N LEU A 83 -3.15 15.57 5.07
CA LEU A 83 -2.60 15.97 3.78
C LEU A 83 -1.60 17.09 4.02
N TYR A 84 -0.35 16.80 3.71
CA TYR A 84 0.75 17.73 3.89
C TYR A 84 1.09 18.43 2.58
N SER A 85 1.12 19.75 2.61
CA SER A 85 1.61 20.57 1.50
C SER A 85 2.88 21.29 1.92
N GLY A 86 3.83 21.39 1.01
CA GLY A 86 5.11 22.00 1.36
C GLY A 86 6.08 22.05 0.19
N ARG A 87 7.34 22.26 0.51
CA ARG A 87 8.45 22.34 -0.47
C ARG A 87 9.63 21.56 0.07
N SER A 88 10.30 20.83 -0.84
CA SER A 88 11.64 20.31 -0.62
C SER A 88 12.64 21.02 -1.50
N GLU A 89 13.78 21.42 -0.95
CA GLU A 89 14.85 22.09 -1.68
C GLU A 89 16.22 21.73 -1.12
N GLY A 90 17.24 21.86 -1.95
CA GLY A 90 18.61 21.63 -1.52
C GLY A 90 19.55 21.22 -2.65
N THR A 91 20.66 20.60 -2.24
CA THR A 91 21.75 20.23 -3.15
C THR A 91 22.13 18.78 -2.97
N LEU A 92 22.30 18.08 -4.08
CA LEU A 92 22.76 16.71 -4.16
C LEU A 92 24.08 16.60 -4.86
N LYS A 93 24.95 15.73 -4.36
CA LYS A 93 26.16 15.29 -5.06
C LYS A 93 26.00 13.84 -5.46
N GLY A 94 26.29 13.54 -6.70
CA GLY A 94 26.12 12.20 -7.24
C GLY A 94 27.27 11.80 -8.16
N GLN A 95 27.27 10.52 -8.49
CA GLN A 95 28.19 9.92 -9.44
C GLN A 95 27.41 9.02 -10.40
N PHE A 96 27.81 9.00 -11.63
CA PHE A 96 27.35 7.99 -12.59
C PHE A 96 28.53 7.39 -13.32
N GLU A 97 28.40 6.12 -13.64
CA GLU A 97 29.41 5.34 -14.35
C GLU A 97 28.98 5.21 -15.82
N GLN A 98 29.93 5.41 -16.70
CA GLN A 98 29.72 5.21 -18.14
C GLN A 98 30.90 4.42 -18.70
N THR A 99 30.60 3.41 -19.53
CA THR A 99 31.67 2.72 -20.26
C THR A 99 32.43 3.71 -21.14
N SER A 100 33.76 3.71 -21.03
CA SER A 100 34.57 4.62 -21.78
C SER A 100 34.39 4.45 -23.30
N SER A 101 34.22 5.56 -24.00
CA SER A 101 34.10 5.56 -25.47
C SER A 101 35.36 5.08 -26.17
N THR A 102 36.50 5.17 -25.48
CA THR A 102 37.83 4.87 -26.04
C THR A 102 38.29 3.45 -25.74
N ASN A 103 37.89 2.89 -24.61
CA ASN A 103 38.22 1.50 -24.21
C ASN A 103 37.04 0.87 -23.46
N ARG A 104 36.49 -0.22 -23.99
CA ARG A 104 35.33 -0.91 -23.41
C ARG A 104 35.59 -1.57 -22.04
N ASP A 105 36.85 -1.77 -21.69
CA ASP A 105 37.25 -2.37 -20.42
C ASP A 105 37.44 -1.29 -19.32
N MET A 106 37.28 0.00 -19.66
CA MET A 106 37.39 1.12 -18.73
C MET A 106 36.04 1.72 -18.45
N ILE A 107 35.81 2.08 -17.19
CA ILE A 107 34.62 2.79 -16.72
C ILE A 107 35.03 4.20 -16.31
N ASP A 108 34.44 5.18 -16.96
CA ASP A 108 34.60 6.58 -16.60
C ASP A 108 33.58 6.93 -15.52
N VAL A 109 34.04 7.50 -14.40
CA VAL A 109 33.21 7.92 -13.28
C VAL A 109 33.08 9.44 -13.31
N TYR A 110 31.85 9.93 -13.48
CA TYR A 110 31.53 11.35 -13.49
C TYR A 110 30.90 11.76 -12.19
N SER A 111 31.48 12.77 -11.53
CA SER A 111 30.89 13.41 -10.35
C SER A 111 30.16 14.68 -10.74
N TYR A 112 28.99 14.90 -10.17
CA TYR A 112 28.20 16.08 -10.43
C TYR A 112 27.51 16.61 -9.17
N VAL A 113 27.17 17.89 -9.21
CA VAL A 113 26.40 18.58 -8.16
C VAL A 113 25.15 19.14 -8.81
N ARG A 114 23.99 18.90 -8.22
CA ARG A 114 22.72 19.45 -8.67
C ARG A 114 21.97 20.04 -7.50
N SER A 115 21.38 21.22 -7.73
CA SER A 115 20.49 21.88 -6.79
C SER A 115 19.13 22.01 -7.42
N GLY A 116 18.09 21.88 -6.62
CA GLY A 116 16.72 22.01 -7.08
C GLY A 116 15.75 22.27 -5.95
N LYS A 117 14.51 22.54 -6.34
CA LYS A 117 13.37 22.69 -5.45
C LYS A 117 12.15 22.07 -6.10
N MET A 118 11.28 21.50 -5.29
CA MET A 118 10.02 20.91 -5.73
C MET A 118 8.92 21.26 -4.74
N ASP A 119 7.81 21.76 -5.24
CA ASP A 119 6.60 22.01 -4.45
C ASP A 119 5.71 20.76 -4.45
N PHE A 120 5.18 20.45 -3.30
CA PHE A 120 4.30 19.31 -3.08
C PHE A 120 2.95 19.79 -2.56
N ALA A 121 1.89 19.22 -3.08
CA ALA A 121 0.54 19.47 -2.64
C ALA A 121 -0.13 18.18 -2.18
N ARG A 122 -0.67 18.20 -0.95
CA ARG A 122 -1.52 17.15 -0.42
C ARG A 122 -0.89 15.76 -0.41
N ILE A 123 0.33 15.62 0.10
CA ILE A 123 0.92 14.30 0.36
C ILE A 123 0.16 13.67 1.53
N PRO A 124 -0.49 12.51 1.33
CA PRO A 124 -1.24 11.86 2.38
C PRO A 124 -0.30 11.14 3.36
N ALA A 125 -0.66 11.16 4.63
CA ALA A 125 -0.12 10.28 5.64
C ALA A 125 -1.23 9.92 6.63
N ASP A 126 -1.42 8.63 6.89
CA ASP A 126 -2.38 8.16 7.87
C ASP A 126 -1.95 8.58 9.28
N VAL A 127 -2.93 8.89 10.11
CA VAL A 127 -2.73 9.37 11.48
C VAL A 127 -3.49 8.49 12.49
N SER A 128 -3.69 7.23 12.14
CA SER A 128 -4.27 6.21 13.00
C SER A 128 -3.17 5.29 13.54
N VAL A 129 -3.12 5.14 14.87
CA VAL A 129 -2.18 4.20 15.53
C VAL A 129 -2.53 2.72 15.23
N LYS A 130 -3.76 2.47 14.80
CA LYS A 130 -4.28 1.10 14.60
C LYS A 130 -4.04 0.55 13.21
N MET A 131 -3.90 1.42 12.23
CA MET A 131 -3.69 1.02 10.85
C MET A 131 -2.20 0.79 10.60
N ASP A 132 -1.90 -0.20 9.79
CA ASP A 132 -0.54 -0.39 9.28
C ASP A 132 -0.27 0.69 8.23
N ASN A 133 0.69 1.54 8.52
CA ASN A 133 1.11 2.63 7.62
C ASN A 133 1.49 2.11 6.24
N ALA A 134 2.19 0.96 6.16
CA ALA A 134 2.58 0.39 4.88
C ALA A 134 1.37 -0.06 4.04
N LEU A 135 0.35 -0.62 4.71
CA LEU A 135 -0.90 -0.98 4.06
C LEU A 135 -1.67 0.25 3.57
N MET A 136 -1.71 1.33 4.37
CA MET A 136 -2.38 2.57 3.99
C MET A 136 -1.65 3.30 2.84
N ASP A 137 -0.32 3.32 2.84
CA ASP A 137 0.47 3.89 1.75
C ASP A 137 0.30 3.09 0.43
N SER A 138 0.12 1.77 0.51
CA SER A 138 0.02 0.90 -0.68
C SER A 138 -1.31 0.99 -1.43
N ILE A 139 -2.39 1.43 -0.77
CA ILE A 139 -3.69 1.65 -1.43
C ILE A 139 -3.81 3.01 -2.13
N GLU A 140 -2.78 3.86 -2.07
CA GLU A 140 -2.73 5.11 -2.85
C GLU A 140 -2.65 4.80 -4.37
N PRO A 141 -3.00 5.72 -5.27
CA PRO A 141 -3.38 7.11 -5.03
C PRO A 141 -4.87 7.33 -4.77
N PHE A 142 -5.18 8.46 -4.12
CA PHE A 142 -6.52 9.00 -3.99
C PHE A 142 -6.69 10.25 -4.86
N ASP A 143 -7.87 10.44 -5.45
CA ASP A 143 -8.19 11.65 -6.22
C ASP A 143 -8.74 12.75 -5.31
N PHE A 144 -7.90 13.68 -4.93
CA PHE A 144 -8.24 14.78 -4.03
C PHE A 144 -9.11 15.88 -4.68
N ASN A 145 -9.40 15.80 -5.99
CA ASN A 145 -10.35 16.70 -6.63
C ASN A 145 -11.79 16.45 -6.17
N GLN A 146 -12.05 15.27 -5.61
CA GLN A 146 -13.36 14.87 -5.11
C GLN A 146 -13.55 15.16 -3.61
N LEU A 147 -12.61 15.83 -2.94
CA LEU A 147 -12.74 16.24 -1.56
C LEU A 147 -13.98 17.12 -1.35
N LYS A 148 -14.70 16.85 -0.28
CA LYS A 148 -15.87 17.61 0.17
C LYS A 148 -15.60 18.16 1.56
N GLU A 149 -16.18 19.31 1.90
CA GLU A 149 -16.21 19.78 3.26
C GLU A 149 -16.82 18.72 4.18
N PHE A 150 -16.24 18.55 5.35
CA PHE A 150 -16.69 17.54 6.28
C PHE A 150 -18.13 17.78 6.75
N ASN A 151 -18.96 16.74 6.60
CA ASN A 151 -20.30 16.69 7.17
C ASN A 151 -20.53 15.31 7.78
N TYR A 152 -21.15 15.25 8.94
CA TYR A 152 -21.48 13.99 9.63
C TYR A 152 -22.35 13.04 8.80
N ALA A 153 -23.11 13.53 7.83
CA ALA A 153 -23.93 12.71 6.96
C ALA A 153 -23.11 11.67 6.18
N TYR A 154 -21.84 11.96 5.87
CA TYR A 154 -20.96 11.02 5.18
C TYR A 154 -20.60 9.79 6.01
N LEU A 155 -20.67 9.89 7.33
CA LEU A 155 -20.35 8.78 8.23
C LEU A 155 -21.52 7.78 8.38
N SER A 156 -22.70 8.11 7.83
CA SER A 156 -23.87 7.23 7.96
C SER A 156 -23.66 5.91 7.23
N GLY A 157 -23.70 4.81 7.98
CA GLY A 157 -23.49 3.45 7.45
C GLY A 157 -22.04 2.98 7.43
N PHE A 158 -21.09 3.82 7.83
CA PHE A 158 -19.65 3.51 7.87
C PHE A 158 -19.09 3.63 9.28
N LEU A 159 -18.03 2.89 9.56
CA LEU A 159 -17.20 3.17 10.72
C LEU A 159 -16.34 4.41 10.43
N ALA A 160 -15.97 5.12 11.49
CA ALA A 160 -14.95 6.14 11.40
C ALA A 160 -13.96 5.95 12.54
N GLU A 161 -12.68 5.97 12.23
CA GLU A 161 -11.64 5.89 13.23
C GLU A 161 -11.33 7.26 13.81
N LYS A 162 -10.86 7.25 15.06
CA LYS A 162 -10.44 8.45 15.75
C LYS A 162 -9.05 8.86 15.28
N TYR A 163 -8.84 10.15 15.19
CA TYR A 163 -7.54 10.76 15.08
C TYR A 163 -6.77 10.56 16.41
N ASP A 164 -5.77 9.69 16.39
CA ASP A 164 -5.02 9.30 17.59
C ASP A 164 -3.60 9.86 17.64
N VAL A 165 -3.07 10.35 16.52
CA VAL A 165 -1.72 10.91 16.41
C VAL A 165 -1.79 12.42 16.20
N GLU A 166 -1.08 13.21 17.01
CA GLU A 166 -1.06 14.67 16.82
C GLU A 166 -0.41 15.05 15.48
N ARG A 167 -0.96 16.12 14.81
CA ARG A 167 -0.53 16.61 13.50
C ARG A 167 0.97 16.90 13.39
N ASP A 168 1.61 17.17 14.51
CA ASP A 168 3.01 17.58 14.64
C ASP A 168 3.90 16.50 15.23
N GLU A 169 3.42 15.26 15.39
CA GLU A 169 4.30 14.20 15.88
C GLU A 169 5.45 13.97 14.91
N SER A 170 6.66 14.04 15.45
CA SER A 170 7.92 14.03 14.72
C SER A 170 8.08 12.85 13.76
N GLY A 171 7.38 11.75 14.02
CA GLY A 171 7.39 10.55 13.16
C GLY A 171 6.68 10.75 11.83
N GLN A 172 5.50 11.37 11.82
CA GLN A 172 4.72 11.59 10.59
C GLN A 172 5.36 12.66 9.72
N LEU A 173 5.77 13.78 10.31
CA LEU A 173 6.48 14.83 9.60
C LEU A 173 7.77 14.31 8.95
N LYS A 174 8.52 13.46 9.68
CA LYS A 174 9.72 12.82 9.13
C LYS A 174 9.38 11.92 7.94
N ARG A 175 8.37 11.04 8.05
CA ARG A 175 7.95 10.16 6.95
C ARG A 175 7.58 10.93 5.69
N VAL A 176 6.83 12.02 5.85
CA VAL A 176 6.45 12.88 4.72
C VAL A 176 7.66 13.63 4.17
N SER A 177 8.55 14.16 5.01
CA SER A 177 9.81 14.78 4.58
C SER A 177 10.65 13.80 3.76
N ASP A 178 10.81 12.58 4.24
CA ASP A 178 11.59 11.54 3.54
C ASP A 178 10.97 11.21 2.16
N ARG A 179 9.63 11.19 2.03
CA ARG A 179 8.93 11.02 0.74
C ARG A 179 9.19 12.21 -0.20
N MET A 180 9.09 13.45 0.30
CA MET A 180 9.34 14.68 -0.47
C MET A 180 10.79 14.73 -0.96
N GLU A 181 11.74 14.47 -0.08
CA GLU A 181 13.17 14.48 -0.38
C GLU A 181 13.57 13.38 -1.36
N SER A 182 13.01 12.17 -1.18
CA SER A 182 13.20 11.05 -2.10
C SER A 182 12.69 11.37 -3.51
N SER A 183 11.52 12.02 -3.62
CA SER A 183 10.95 12.42 -4.90
C SER A 183 11.82 13.48 -5.60
N LEU A 184 12.27 14.49 -4.86
CA LEU A 184 13.19 15.51 -5.39
C LEU A 184 14.54 14.89 -5.80
N GLN A 185 15.05 13.93 -5.00
CA GLN A 185 16.28 13.22 -5.33
C GLN A 185 16.14 12.42 -6.63
N GLN A 186 15.04 11.71 -6.84
CA GLN A 186 14.80 10.97 -8.08
C GLN A 186 14.72 11.85 -9.32
N GLU A 187 14.18 13.06 -9.17
CA GLU A 187 14.14 14.05 -10.26
C GLU A 187 15.52 14.62 -10.58
N LEU A 188 16.32 14.92 -9.57
CA LEU A 188 17.62 15.57 -9.75
C LEU A 188 18.73 14.60 -10.19
N ILE A 189 18.70 13.34 -9.79
CA ILE A 189 19.81 12.40 -9.97
C ILE A 189 19.36 11.07 -10.60
N LYS A 190 20.08 10.71 -11.67
CA LYS A 190 20.02 9.37 -12.27
C LYS A 190 21.36 8.68 -12.01
N GLY A 191 21.50 8.02 -10.87
CA GLY A 191 22.74 7.32 -10.48
C GLY A 191 22.89 7.20 -8.98
N SER A 192 24.12 6.96 -8.52
CA SER A 192 24.41 6.88 -7.09
C SER A 192 24.52 8.25 -6.45
N VAL A 193 23.89 8.44 -5.28
CA VAL A 193 24.02 9.66 -4.47
C VAL A 193 25.16 9.48 -3.50
N SER A 194 26.12 10.40 -3.53
CA SER A 194 27.25 10.42 -2.60
C SER A 194 27.03 11.32 -1.39
N SER A 195 26.20 12.35 -1.55
CA SER A 195 25.83 13.28 -0.46
C SER A 195 24.52 13.96 -0.79
N SER A 196 23.66 14.09 0.24
CA SER A 196 22.34 14.77 0.17
C SER A 196 22.27 15.85 1.26
N ASP A 197 21.96 17.06 0.88
CA ASP A 197 21.60 18.18 1.76
C ASP A 197 20.27 18.75 1.27
N LEU A 198 19.21 18.01 1.51
CA LEU A 198 17.82 18.36 1.20
C LEU A 198 17.11 18.76 2.48
N LYS A 199 16.17 19.69 2.38
CA LYS A 199 15.34 20.16 3.49
C LYS A 199 13.92 20.34 3.00
N SER A 200 12.99 19.83 3.81
CA SER A 200 11.57 19.97 3.57
C SER A 200 10.96 20.98 4.54
N THR A 201 10.07 21.82 4.02
CA THR A 201 9.29 22.79 4.79
C THR A 201 7.81 22.61 4.50
N PHE A 202 6.98 22.67 5.53
CA PHE A 202 5.54 22.47 5.41
C PHE A 202 4.83 23.82 5.44
N SER A 203 3.88 24.00 4.53
CA SER A 203 3.07 25.24 4.40
C SER A 203 1.64 25.05 4.89
N ALA A 204 1.09 23.85 4.77
CA ALA A 204 -0.26 23.53 5.21
C ALA A 204 -0.40 22.05 5.59
N ILE A 205 -1.28 21.78 6.55
CA ILE A 205 -1.67 20.44 6.97
C ILE A 205 -3.20 20.44 7.07
N GLU A 206 -3.85 19.62 6.23
CA GLU A 206 -5.31 19.47 6.18
C GLU A 206 -5.69 18.11 6.77
N TYR A 207 -6.68 18.05 7.65
CA TYR A 207 -7.18 16.79 8.19
C TYR A 207 -8.34 16.26 7.35
N VAL A 208 -8.23 15.01 6.90
CA VAL A 208 -9.17 14.39 5.96
C VAL A 208 -9.57 13.00 6.43
N LEU A 209 -10.82 12.64 6.23
CA LEU A 209 -11.31 11.26 6.35
C LEU A 209 -11.32 10.59 4.99
N MET A 210 -10.57 9.50 4.85
CA MET A 210 -10.46 8.75 3.60
C MET A 210 -11.25 7.44 3.64
N PRO A 211 -11.91 7.09 2.51
CA PRO A 211 -12.75 5.91 2.43
C PRO A 211 -11.90 4.66 2.20
N VAL A 212 -11.98 3.69 3.09
CA VAL A 212 -11.27 2.41 2.97
C VAL A 212 -12.23 1.27 3.30
N TRP A 213 -12.34 0.30 2.41
CA TRP A 213 -12.96 -0.98 2.71
C TRP A 213 -11.93 -1.89 3.37
N MET A 214 -12.19 -2.23 4.63
CA MET A 214 -11.37 -3.16 5.38
C MET A 214 -11.96 -4.55 5.27
N LEU A 215 -11.15 -5.51 4.82
CA LEU A 215 -11.54 -6.92 4.74
C LEU A 215 -10.68 -7.73 5.70
N CYS A 216 -11.32 -8.65 6.42
CA CYS A 216 -10.62 -9.51 7.37
C CYS A 216 -11.10 -10.95 7.18
N THR A 217 -10.16 -11.88 7.16
CA THR A 217 -10.44 -13.33 7.17
C THR A 217 -9.46 -14.04 8.09
N GLU A 218 -9.87 -15.17 8.64
CA GLU A 218 -9.02 -16.02 9.46
C GLU A 218 -8.69 -17.30 8.69
N PHE A 219 -7.40 -17.60 8.56
CA PHE A 219 -6.92 -18.81 7.90
C PHE A 219 -5.78 -19.43 8.72
N GLU A 220 -5.86 -20.71 9.03
CA GLU A 220 -4.88 -21.47 9.84
C GLU A 220 -4.54 -20.78 11.19
N GLY A 221 -5.57 -20.18 11.84
CA GLY A 221 -5.42 -19.50 13.13
C GLY A 221 -4.69 -18.15 13.05
N LYS A 222 -4.53 -17.58 11.86
CA LYS A 222 -3.98 -16.25 11.63
C LYS A 222 -5.02 -15.34 10.99
N GLU A 223 -5.05 -14.09 11.44
CA GLU A 223 -5.85 -13.05 10.79
C GLU A 223 -5.11 -12.47 9.59
N TYR A 224 -5.83 -12.30 8.50
CA TYR A 224 -5.38 -11.65 7.28
C TYR A 224 -6.24 -10.44 7.02
N ILE A 225 -5.59 -9.29 6.91
CA ILE A 225 -6.25 -8.00 6.71
C ILE A 225 -5.91 -7.50 5.32
N PHE A 226 -6.93 -7.01 4.62
CA PHE A 226 -6.81 -6.37 3.32
C PHE A 226 -7.49 -5.02 3.36
N ALA A 227 -6.93 -4.07 2.63
CA ALA A 227 -7.52 -2.76 2.44
C ALA A 227 -7.84 -2.56 0.96
N VAL A 228 -9.02 -2.02 0.69
CA VAL A 228 -9.42 -1.60 -0.66
C VAL A 228 -9.71 -0.11 -0.62
N ASN A 229 -9.05 0.64 -1.48
CA ASN A 229 -9.32 2.05 -1.65
C ASN A 229 -10.78 2.26 -2.05
N GLY A 230 -11.56 2.94 -1.22
CA GLY A 230 -12.99 3.17 -1.42
C GLY A 230 -13.33 4.08 -2.59
N GLN A 231 -12.33 4.60 -3.29
CA GLN A 231 -12.48 5.46 -4.46
C GLN A 231 -12.00 4.77 -5.74
N SER A 232 -10.80 4.20 -5.75
CA SER A 232 -10.18 3.61 -6.95
C SER A 232 -10.34 2.09 -7.06
N GLY A 233 -10.60 1.38 -5.95
CA GLY A 233 -10.61 -0.07 -5.88
C GLY A 233 -9.23 -0.71 -5.79
N THR A 234 -8.17 0.08 -5.68
CA THR A 234 -6.83 -0.45 -5.42
C THR A 234 -6.86 -1.31 -4.17
N THR A 235 -6.44 -2.56 -4.30
CA THR A 235 -6.55 -3.56 -3.23
C THR A 235 -5.16 -4.03 -2.85
N GLU A 236 -4.88 -4.01 -1.55
CA GLU A 236 -3.61 -4.45 -0.98
C GLU A 236 -3.84 -5.29 0.27
N GLY A 237 -2.91 -6.20 0.53
CA GLY A 237 -2.92 -7.08 1.68
C GLY A 237 -2.03 -8.31 1.46
N PHE A 238 -1.63 -8.93 2.55
CA PHE A 238 -0.77 -10.09 2.47
C PHE A 238 -1.57 -11.37 2.17
N LEU A 239 -1.24 -12.04 1.08
CA LEU A 239 -1.80 -13.34 0.70
C LEU A 239 -0.76 -14.45 0.96
N PRO A 240 -1.13 -15.50 1.72
CA PRO A 240 -0.23 -16.63 1.93
C PRO A 240 -0.17 -17.52 0.68
N CYS A 241 1.00 -18.08 0.43
CA CYS A 241 1.16 -19.09 -0.63
C CYS A 241 0.81 -20.48 -0.10
N ALA A 242 -0.07 -21.19 -0.81
CA ALA A 242 -0.35 -22.60 -0.54
C ALA A 242 0.87 -23.48 -0.87
N ALA A 243 1.57 -23.95 0.16
CA ALA A 243 2.78 -24.74 0.01
C ALA A 243 2.55 -26.00 -0.87
N SER A 244 1.40 -26.66 -0.73
CA SER A 244 1.03 -27.82 -1.54
C SER A 244 0.95 -27.54 -3.03
N LYS A 245 0.35 -26.41 -3.43
CA LYS A 245 0.27 -25.99 -4.82
C LYS A 245 1.65 -25.64 -5.39
N LYS A 246 2.49 -24.97 -4.59
CA LYS A 246 3.87 -24.63 -4.96
C LYS A 246 4.70 -25.86 -5.25
N TRP A 247 4.66 -26.87 -4.37
CA TRP A 247 5.38 -28.13 -4.57
C TRP A 247 4.87 -28.93 -5.76
N LEU A 248 3.56 -28.97 -5.97
CA LEU A 248 2.95 -29.65 -7.13
C LEU A 248 3.48 -29.03 -8.45
N TRP A 249 3.46 -27.72 -8.57
CA TRP A 249 3.99 -27.03 -9.77
C TRP A 249 5.49 -27.24 -9.94
N PHE A 250 6.26 -27.27 -8.85
CA PHE A 250 7.68 -27.56 -8.90
C PHE A 250 7.93 -28.97 -9.50
N PHE A 251 7.20 -29.98 -9.03
CA PHE A 251 7.34 -31.34 -9.57
C PHE A 251 6.91 -31.43 -11.03
N ILE A 252 5.79 -30.83 -11.42
CA ILE A 252 5.32 -30.80 -12.80
C ILE A 252 6.40 -30.17 -13.72
N LEU A 253 6.92 -29.03 -13.33
CA LEU A 253 7.95 -28.33 -14.10
C LEU A 253 9.24 -29.16 -14.20
N THR A 254 9.69 -29.76 -13.11
CA THR A 254 10.88 -30.60 -13.07
C THR A 254 10.74 -31.82 -13.99
N ILE A 255 9.60 -32.51 -13.91
CA ILE A 255 9.32 -33.66 -14.76
C ILE A 255 9.27 -33.24 -16.24
N SER A 256 8.62 -32.13 -16.56
CA SER A 256 8.52 -31.61 -17.93
C SER A 256 9.90 -31.27 -18.52
N ILE A 257 10.74 -30.56 -17.77
CA ILE A 257 12.11 -30.22 -18.20
C ILE A 257 12.95 -31.47 -18.37
N SER A 258 12.86 -32.43 -17.44
CA SER A 258 13.58 -33.69 -17.51
C SER A 258 13.19 -34.50 -18.76
N ALA A 259 11.89 -34.55 -19.07
CA ALA A 259 11.41 -35.24 -20.29
C ALA A 259 11.95 -34.61 -21.58
N VAL A 260 11.94 -33.27 -21.64
CA VAL A 260 12.47 -32.53 -22.82
C VAL A 260 13.97 -32.77 -23.04
N ILE A 261 14.73 -33.03 -21.98
CA ILE A 261 16.17 -33.29 -22.08
C ILE A 261 16.45 -34.77 -22.33
N ILE A 262 15.84 -35.67 -21.56
CA ILE A 262 16.15 -37.10 -21.54
C ILE A 262 15.68 -37.79 -22.85
N ILE A 263 14.48 -37.44 -23.35
CA ILE A 263 13.93 -38.09 -24.53
C ILE A 263 14.81 -37.87 -25.78
N PRO A 264 15.21 -36.64 -26.14
CA PRO A 264 16.12 -36.45 -27.29
C PRO A 264 17.49 -37.07 -27.06
N LEU A 265 18.02 -37.02 -25.83
CA LEU A 265 19.29 -37.63 -25.50
C LEU A 265 19.26 -39.17 -25.70
N TYR A 266 18.18 -39.81 -25.27
CA TYR A 266 17.95 -41.25 -25.47
C TYR A 266 17.91 -41.61 -26.95
N PHE A 267 17.17 -40.87 -27.79
CA PHE A 267 17.15 -41.09 -29.24
C PHE A 267 18.50 -40.83 -29.90
N LEU A 268 19.25 -39.83 -29.43
CA LEU A 268 20.60 -39.56 -29.93
C LEU A 268 21.55 -40.73 -29.63
N ILE A 269 21.50 -41.29 -28.41
CA ILE A 269 22.32 -42.44 -28.03
C ILE A 269 21.99 -43.67 -28.88
N ILE A 270 20.69 -43.97 -29.09
CA ILE A 270 20.28 -45.08 -29.97
C ILE A 270 20.75 -44.86 -31.38
N TRP A 271 20.64 -43.65 -31.91
CA TRP A 271 21.09 -43.34 -33.27
C TRP A 271 22.59 -43.53 -33.43
N LEU A 272 23.39 -43.09 -32.45
CA LEU A 272 24.84 -43.30 -32.43
C LEU A 272 25.21 -44.77 -32.33
N SER A 273 24.52 -45.58 -31.52
CA SER A 273 24.78 -47.02 -31.38
C SER A 273 24.40 -47.87 -32.61
N ASN A 274 23.62 -47.33 -33.53
CA ASN A 274 23.26 -48.00 -34.79
C ASN A 274 24.16 -47.60 -35.98
N ILE A 275 25.14 -46.73 -35.75
CA ILE A 275 26.11 -46.28 -36.76
C ILE A 275 27.40 -47.12 -36.73
N ASP A 276 27.69 -47.78 -35.59
CA ASP A 276 28.79 -48.77 -35.45
C ASP A 276 28.29 -50.18 -35.84
#